data_16869f7e412efec825c964149cf4335a
#
_entry.id   16869f7e412efec825c964149cf4335a
#
_cell.length_a   1.000
_cell.length_b   1.000
_cell.length_c   1.000
_cell.angle_alpha   90.00
_cell.angle_beta   90.00
_cell.angle_gamma   90.00
#
_symmetry.space_group_name_H-M   'P 1'
#
loop_
_entity.id
_entity.type
_entity.pdbx_description
1 polymer ?
#
loop_
_entity_poly.entity_id
_entity_poly.type
_entity_poly.pdbx_seq_one_letter_code
_entity_poly.pdbx_strand_id
1 'polypeptide(L)'
;QGASGLAMYSIDSVLAWYVAYRQRKPLKPLLYCPYLFPDYQLNDGDSLPGFTDWQVLDTHGHTDRDMSLWHPATGQVYVGDVLIKLRHKYVSPFPVYFVKHYYQSLQRIRALKPTYVLMAHGGRQAISDAEWDSILQNAPAQRRTVADTIKHKLLWRPKPKNEAG
;
A
#
# COMPACT_ATOMS: atom_id res chain seq x y z
N GLN A 1 3.64 15.11 -16.22
CA GLN A 1 4.17 14.07 -15.32
C GLN A 1 5.51 14.43 -14.65
N GLY A 2 6.36 15.30 -15.23
CA GLY A 2 7.70 15.59 -14.72
C GLY A 2 7.75 16.36 -13.38
N ALA A 3 6.97 17.42 -13.21
CA ALA A 3 7.05 18.27 -12.02
C ALA A 3 6.53 17.59 -10.74
N SER A 4 5.46 16.81 -10.83
CA SER A 4 4.93 16.03 -9.71
C SER A 4 5.86 14.88 -9.31
N GLY A 5 6.50 14.23 -10.28
CA GLY A 5 7.49 13.19 -10.03
C GLY A 5 8.74 13.72 -9.33
N LEU A 6 9.22 14.90 -9.74
CA LEU A 6 10.37 15.54 -9.10
C LEU A 6 10.06 15.97 -7.65
N ALA A 7 8.86 16.48 -7.41
CA ALA A 7 8.42 16.84 -6.06
C ALA A 7 8.32 15.61 -5.14
N MET A 8 7.74 14.52 -5.63
CA MET A 8 7.68 13.26 -4.87
C MET A 8 9.06 12.69 -4.60
N TYR A 9 9.94 12.66 -5.61
CA TYR A 9 11.33 12.24 -5.43
C TYR A 9 12.06 13.03 -4.34
N SER A 10 11.85 14.35 -4.31
CA SER A 10 12.46 15.22 -3.29
C SER A 10 11.95 14.87 -1.89
N ILE A 11 10.65 14.64 -1.75
CA ILE A 11 10.03 14.23 -0.47
C ILE A 11 10.56 12.86 -0.04
N ASP A 12 10.59 11.89 -0.94
CA ASP A 12 11.07 10.54 -0.66
C ASP A 12 12.55 10.53 -0.30
N SER A 13 13.36 11.36 -0.96
CA SER A 13 14.78 11.52 -0.65
C SER A 13 15.00 12.08 0.76
N VAL A 14 14.23 13.08 1.17
CA VAL A 14 14.28 13.64 2.52
C VAL A 14 13.82 12.61 3.56
N LEU A 15 12.74 11.88 3.28
CA LEU A 15 12.26 10.82 4.16
C LEU A 15 13.28 9.69 4.29
N ALA A 16 13.88 9.25 3.18
CA ALA A 16 14.92 8.22 3.18
C ALA A 16 16.14 8.66 4.00
N TRP A 17 16.57 9.91 3.83
CA TRP A 17 17.64 10.51 4.64
C TRP A 17 17.28 10.51 6.14
N TYR A 18 16.08 10.98 6.49
CA TYR A 18 15.61 10.99 7.87
C TYR A 18 15.57 9.61 8.50
N VAL A 19 15.05 8.62 7.77
CA VAL A 19 14.98 7.22 8.24
C VAL A 19 16.37 6.63 8.40
N ALA A 20 17.27 6.85 7.43
CA ALA A 20 18.66 6.39 7.51
C ALA A 20 19.37 6.99 8.71
N TYR A 21 19.23 8.30 8.93
CA TYR A 21 19.77 9.02 10.08
C TYR A 21 19.27 8.42 11.41
N ARG A 22 17.93 8.23 11.53
CA ARG A 22 17.31 7.65 12.73
C ARG A 22 17.78 6.22 13.01
N GLN A 23 18.00 5.44 11.95
CA GLN A 23 18.44 4.03 12.05
C GLN A 23 19.97 3.88 12.10
N ARG A 24 20.73 4.98 12.05
CA ARG A 24 22.20 4.97 11.97
C ARG A 24 22.72 4.10 10.81
N LYS A 25 22.00 4.11 9.70
CA LYS A 25 22.37 3.38 8.47
C LYS A 25 22.96 4.32 7.44
N PRO A 26 23.88 3.84 6.58
CA PRO A 26 24.38 4.66 5.48
C PRO A 26 23.23 5.04 4.55
N LEU A 27 23.23 6.30 4.11
CA LEU A 27 22.28 6.77 3.11
C LEU A 27 22.59 6.10 1.77
N LYS A 28 21.60 5.43 1.19
CA LYS A 28 21.64 5.00 -0.20
C LYS A 28 20.94 6.06 -1.05
N PRO A 29 21.60 6.65 -2.06
CA PRO A 29 20.95 7.62 -2.93
C PRO A 29 19.79 6.94 -3.66
N LEU A 30 18.64 7.62 -3.68
CA LEU A 30 17.54 7.23 -4.55
C LEU A 30 17.86 7.73 -5.97
N LEU A 31 17.76 6.85 -6.96
CA LEU A 31 17.91 7.22 -8.35
C LEU A 31 16.54 7.55 -8.92
N TYR A 32 16.36 8.78 -9.38
CA TYR A 32 15.16 9.18 -10.10
C TYR A 32 15.41 9.06 -11.61
N CYS A 33 14.65 8.18 -12.25
CA CYS A 33 14.64 8.07 -13.71
C CYS A 33 13.33 8.67 -14.24
N PRO A 34 13.35 9.90 -14.79
CA PRO A 34 12.15 10.55 -15.32
C PRO A 34 11.64 9.93 -16.62
N TYR A 35 12.47 9.12 -17.27
CA TYR A 35 12.19 8.49 -18.54
C TYR A 35 12.17 6.97 -18.38
N LEU A 36 11.08 6.46 -17.81
CA LEU A 36 10.83 5.02 -17.79
C LEU A 36 10.04 4.66 -19.05
N PHE A 37 10.63 3.85 -19.92
CA PHE A 37 9.95 3.28 -21.07
C PHE A 37 9.60 1.83 -20.71
N PRO A 38 8.34 1.53 -20.36
CA PRO A 38 7.94 0.16 -20.06
C PRO A 38 7.91 -0.68 -21.32
N ASP A 39 8.41 -1.91 -21.25
CA ASP A 39 8.31 -2.88 -22.36
C ASP A 39 6.84 -3.32 -22.56
N TYR A 40 6.06 -3.33 -21.49
CA TYR A 40 4.65 -3.72 -21.49
C TYR A 40 3.80 -2.77 -20.69
N GLN A 41 2.59 -2.48 -21.18
CA GLN A 41 1.51 -1.89 -20.41
C GLN A 41 0.48 -2.98 -20.15
N LEU A 42 0.14 -3.19 -18.89
CA LEU A 42 -0.80 -4.23 -18.48
C LEU A 42 -2.10 -3.61 -17.99
N ASN A 43 -3.20 -4.23 -18.37
CA ASN A 43 -4.52 -3.87 -17.94
C ASN A 43 -5.10 -4.96 -17.04
N ASP A 44 -6.22 -4.67 -16.43
CA ASP A 44 -6.99 -5.62 -15.65
C ASP A 44 -7.36 -6.87 -16.48
N GLY A 45 -7.05 -8.04 -15.96
CA GLY A 45 -7.29 -9.32 -16.62
C GLY A 45 -6.18 -9.79 -17.58
N ASP A 46 -5.19 -8.96 -17.88
CA ASP A 46 -4.06 -9.37 -18.72
C ASP A 46 -3.23 -10.45 -18.03
N SER A 47 -2.63 -11.33 -18.83
CA SER A 47 -1.61 -12.27 -18.34
C SER A 47 -0.26 -11.55 -18.14
N LEU A 48 0.44 -11.90 -17.07
CA LEU A 48 1.77 -11.35 -16.81
C LEU A 48 2.78 -11.87 -17.85
N PRO A 49 3.50 -11.01 -18.58
CA PRO A 49 4.49 -11.43 -19.57
C PRO A 49 5.57 -12.33 -18.95
N GLY A 50 5.79 -13.49 -19.57
CA GLY A 50 6.73 -14.51 -19.06
C GLY A 50 6.17 -15.39 -17.92
N PHE A 51 4.99 -15.05 -17.36
CA PHE A 51 4.32 -15.79 -16.29
C PHE A 51 2.82 -15.86 -16.57
N THR A 52 2.44 -16.55 -17.64
CA THR A 52 1.06 -16.56 -18.18
C THR A 52 0.01 -17.12 -17.26
N ASP A 53 0.41 -17.87 -16.23
CA ASP A 53 -0.50 -18.38 -15.18
C ASP A 53 -0.91 -17.30 -14.16
N TRP A 54 -0.27 -16.14 -14.21
CA TRP A 54 -0.60 -15.00 -13.37
C TRP A 54 -1.42 -13.97 -14.14
N GLN A 55 -2.55 -13.58 -13.57
CA GLN A 55 -3.44 -12.55 -14.11
C GLN A 55 -3.27 -11.25 -13.33
N VAL A 56 -3.24 -10.15 -14.05
CA VAL A 56 -3.21 -8.81 -13.49
C VAL A 56 -4.59 -8.43 -12.98
N LEU A 57 -4.66 -7.89 -11.78
CA LEU A 57 -5.87 -7.32 -11.19
C LEU A 57 -5.62 -5.85 -10.91
N ASP A 58 -6.48 -5.00 -11.41
CA ASP A 58 -6.53 -3.60 -10.96
C ASP A 58 -7.03 -3.56 -9.51
N THR A 59 -6.16 -3.09 -8.62
CA THR A 59 -6.44 -2.98 -7.18
C THR A 59 -6.02 -1.60 -6.66
N HIS A 60 -6.25 -0.57 -7.48
CA HIS A 60 -5.91 0.79 -7.09
C HIS A 60 -6.67 1.27 -5.83
N GLY A 61 -6.09 2.25 -5.14
CA GLY A 61 -6.65 2.81 -3.91
C GLY A 61 -5.62 3.35 -2.96
N HIS A 62 -4.52 2.63 -2.74
CA HIS A 62 -3.34 3.16 -2.08
C HIS A 62 -2.71 4.23 -2.98
N THR A 63 -2.49 3.91 -4.25
CA THR A 63 -2.16 4.85 -5.32
C THR A 63 -3.21 4.75 -6.45
N ASP A 64 -2.97 5.46 -7.56
CA ASP A 64 -3.82 5.44 -8.76
C ASP A 64 -3.51 4.28 -9.72
N ARG A 65 -2.50 3.46 -9.43
CA ARG A 65 -2.00 2.42 -10.34
C ARG A 65 -1.56 1.15 -9.62
N ASP A 66 -2.12 0.87 -8.45
CA ASP A 66 -1.80 -0.36 -7.76
C ASP A 66 -2.37 -1.56 -8.52
N MET A 67 -1.56 -2.58 -8.67
CA MET A 67 -1.93 -3.84 -9.28
C MET A 67 -1.64 -4.99 -8.33
N SER A 68 -2.51 -5.98 -8.36
CA SER A 68 -2.30 -7.28 -7.74
C SER A 68 -2.12 -8.34 -8.82
N LEU A 69 -1.56 -9.48 -8.45
CA LEU A 69 -1.38 -10.60 -9.37
C LEU A 69 -2.08 -11.82 -8.80
N TRP A 70 -2.95 -12.43 -9.59
CA TRP A 70 -3.72 -13.62 -9.23
C TRP A 70 -3.24 -14.86 -9.97
N HIS A 71 -3.00 -15.95 -9.25
CA HIS A 71 -2.67 -17.25 -9.81
C HIS A 71 -3.81 -18.24 -9.55
N PRO A 72 -4.76 -18.42 -10.49
CA PRO A 72 -5.97 -19.22 -10.29
C PRO A 72 -5.68 -20.67 -9.89
N ALA A 73 -4.72 -21.31 -10.55
CA ALA A 73 -4.43 -22.74 -10.35
C ALA A 73 -3.94 -23.05 -8.92
N THR A 74 -3.27 -22.11 -8.25
CA THR A 74 -2.75 -22.30 -6.89
C THR A 74 -3.53 -21.55 -5.83
N GLY A 75 -4.49 -20.72 -6.22
CA GLY A 75 -5.23 -19.87 -5.30
C GLY A 75 -4.35 -18.83 -4.59
N GLN A 76 -3.27 -18.36 -5.23
CA GLN A 76 -2.37 -17.37 -4.65
C GLN A 76 -2.63 -16.00 -5.26
N VAL A 77 -2.68 -14.97 -4.42
CA VAL A 77 -2.77 -13.57 -4.85
C VAL A 77 -1.61 -12.76 -4.26
N TYR A 78 -0.83 -12.10 -5.10
CA TYR A 78 0.14 -11.10 -4.67
C TYR A 78 -0.53 -9.73 -4.68
N VAL A 79 -0.51 -9.05 -3.54
CA VAL A 79 -1.27 -7.80 -3.35
C VAL A 79 -0.38 -6.57 -3.14
N GLY A 80 0.94 -6.70 -3.26
CA GLY A 80 1.86 -5.58 -3.03
C GLY A 80 1.62 -4.93 -1.68
N ASP A 81 1.37 -3.62 -1.71
CA ASP A 81 1.11 -2.79 -0.53
C ASP A 81 -0.39 -2.56 -0.25
N VAL A 82 -1.30 -3.19 -1.01
CA VAL A 82 -2.75 -3.08 -0.74
C VAL A 82 -3.08 -3.55 0.67
N LEU A 83 -2.36 -4.53 1.18
CA LEU A 83 -2.54 -5.05 2.53
C LEU A 83 -1.18 -5.31 3.17
N ILE A 84 -1.05 -4.91 4.43
CA ILE A 84 0.19 -5.06 5.20
C ILE A 84 -0.11 -5.86 6.46
N LYS A 85 0.79 -6.79 6.84
CA LYS A 85 0.71 -7.48 8.11
C LYS A 85 1.79 -6.97 9.06
N LEU A 86 1.38 -6.36 10.15
CA LEU A 86 2.25 -5.92 11.24
C LEU A 86 2.00 -6.78 12.48
N ARG A 87 2.98 -7.63 12.83
CA ARG A 87 2.87 -8.57 13.96
C ARG A 87 1.63 -9.47 13.82
N HIS A 88 0.57 -9.16 14.57
CA HIS A 88 -0.67 -9.96 14.60
C HIS A 88 -1.87 -9.24 13.96
N LYS A 89 -1.66 -8.10 13.28
CA LYS A 89 -2.72 -7.29 12.71
C LYS A 89 -2.51 -7.04 11.24
N TYR A 90 -3.60 -7.08 10.48
CA TYR A 90 -3.64 -6.57 9.12
C TYR A 90 -3.98 -5.07 9.18
N VAL A 91 -3.25 -4.29 8.43
CA VAL A 91 -3.42 -2.84 8.39
C VAL A 91 -3.46 -2.35 6.95
N SER A 92 -4.21 -1.30 6.74
CA SER A 92 -4.22 -0.58 5.47
C SER A 92 -2.89 0.15 5.28
N PRO A 93 -2.41 0.29 4.05
CA PRO A 93 -1.21 1.05 3.75
C PRO A 93 -1.39 2.54 4.13
N PHE A 94 -0.29 3.23 4.09
CA PHE A 94 -0.28 4.68 4.18
C PHE A 94 0.66 5.23 3.08
N PRO A 95 0.18 6.18 2.28
CA PRO A 95 -1.15 6.80 2.28
C PRO A 95 -2.27 5.93 1.67
N VAL A 96 -3.54 6.35 1.76
CA VAL A 96 -4.66 5.84 0.95
C VAL A 96 -5.32 7.04 0.28
N TYR A 97 -5.16 7.13 -1.04
CA TYR A 97 -5.66 8.26 -1.81
C TYR A 97 -7.10 8.10 -2.28
N PHE A 98 -7.49 6.88 -2.67
CA PHE A 98 -8.78 6.58 -3.29
C PHE A 98 -9.56 5.56 -2.45
N VAL A 99 -10.17 6.02 -1.39
CA VAL A 99 -10.78 5.20 -0.33
C VAL A 99 -11.84 4.24 -0.85
N LYS A 100 -12.72 4.72 -1.75
CA LYS A 100 -13.74 3.85 -2.36
C LYS A 100 -13.13 2.71 -3.15
N HIS A 101 -12.17 3.02 -4.01
CA HIS A 101 -11.49 2.01 -4.83
C HIS A 101 -10.68 1.05 -3.95
N TYR A 102 -10.02 1.57 -2.93
CA TYR A 102 -9.30 0.73 -1.97
C TYR A 102 -10.22 -0.31 -1.32
N TYR A 103 -11.40 0.10 -0.88
CA TYR A 103 -12.38 -0.82 -0.31
C TYR A 103 -12.86 -1.84 -1.34
N GLN A 104 -13.16 -1.41 -2.56
CA GLN A 104 -13.54 -2.31 -3.66
C GLN A 104 -12.43 -3.30 -4.01
N SER A 105 -11.17 -2.86 -3.99
CA SER A 105 -10.00 -3.71 -4.21
C SER A 105 -9.88 -4.79 -3.15
N LEU A 106 -10.07 -4.46 -1.87
CA LEU A 106 -10.11 -5.46 -0.79
C LEU A 106 -11.26 -6.47 -0.97
N GLN A 107 -12.46 -5.99 -1.34
CA GLN A 107 -13.61 -6.85 -1.61
C GLN A 107 -13.34 -7.78 -2.80
N ARG A 108 -12.73 -7.26 -3.86
CA ARG A 108 -12.35 -8.01 -5.04
C ARG A 108 -11.37 -9.13 -4.70
N ILE A 109 -10.31 -8.83 -3.95
CA ILE A 109 -9.32 -9.82 -3.52
C ILE A 109 -9.99 -10.90 -2.66
N ARG A 110 -10.83 -10.51 -1.71
CA ARG A 110 -11.59 -11.46 -0.88
C ARG A 110 -12.49 -12.38 -1.71
N ALA A 111 -13.16 -11.83 -2.72
CA ALA A 111 -14.08 -12.59 -3.58
C ALA A 111 -13.40 -13.71 -4.38
N LEU A 112 -12.09 -13.61 -4.62
CA LEU A 112 -11.30 -14.68 -5.24
C LEU A 112 -11.12 -15.89 -4.32
N LYS A 113 -11.44 -15.76 -3.03
CA LYS A 113 -11.24 -16.79 -1.98
C LYS A 113 -9.81 -17.37 -2.03
N PRO A 114 -8.79 -16.52 -1.95
CA PRO A 114 -7.42 -16.97 -2.11
C PRO A 114 -7.03 -17.95 -0.99
N THR A 115 -6.34 -19.03 -1.37
CA THR A 115 -5.71 -19.93 -0.41
C THR A 115 -4.59 -19.21 0.35
N TYR A 116 -3.86 -18.34 -0.36
CA TYR A 116 -2.79 -17.54 0.21
C TYR A 116 -2.74 -16.14 -0.39
N VAL A 117 -2.53 -15.17 0.49
CA VAL A 117 -2.23 -13.78 0.14
C VAL A 117 -0.75 -13.52 0.36
N LEU A 118 -0.06 -13.05 -0.67
CA LEU A 118 1.34 -12.69 -0.67
C LEU A 118 1.43 -11.16 -0.56
N MET A 119 2.04 -10.66 0.49
CA MET A 119 2.17 -9.22 0.75
C MET A 119 3.62 -8.78 0.64
N ALA A 120 3.89 -7.58 0.14
CA ALA A 120 5.22 -6.98 0.15
C ALA A 120 5.74 -6.82 1.59
N HIS A 121 4.84 -6.47 2.51
CA HIS A 121 5.12 -6.34 3.94
C HIS A 121 4.24 -7.29 4.75
N GLY A 122 4.75 -8.48 5.08
CA GLY A 122 4.02 -9.48 5.85
C GLY A 122 4.13 -10.92 5.32
N GLY A 123 4.71 -11.08 4.14
CA GLY A 123 4.96 -12.39 3.52
C GLY A 123 3.67 -13.12 3.11
N ARG A 124 3.72 -14.44 3.11
CA ARG A 124 2.61 -15.33 2.72
C ARG A 124 1.70 -15.60 3.91
N GLN A 125 0.40 -15.36 3.75
CA GLN A 125 -0.61 -15.57 4.79
C GLN A 125 -1.84 -16.30 4.23
N ALA A 126 -2.39 -17.22 5.00
CA ALA A 126 -3.77 -17.63 4.84
C ALA A 126 -4.64 -16.70 5.70
N ILE A 127 -5.65 -16.09 5.11
CA ILE A 127 -6.52 -15.12 5.78
C ILE A 127 -7.90 -15.76 5.90
N SER A 128 -8.38 -15.93 7.12
CA SER A 128 -9.70 -16.47 7.41
C SER A 128 -10.81 -15.46 7.09
N ASP A 129 -12.04 -15.94 6.94
CA ASP A 129 -13.20 -15.06 6.69
C ASP A 129 -13.38 -14.01 7.80
N ALA A 130 -13.17 -14.39 9.06
CA ALA A 130 -13.25 -13.47 10.20
C ALA A 130 -12.16 -12.38 10.14
N GLU A 131 -10.96 -12.73 9.70
CA GLU A 131 -9.88 -11.74 9.48
C GLU A 131 -10.22 -10.83 8.30
N TRP A 132 -10.79 -11.35 7.21
CA TRP A 132 -11.27 -10.54 6.09
C TRP A 132 -12.38 -9.58 6.51
N ASP A 133 -13.33 -10.01 7.35
CA ASP A 133 -14.35 -9.13 7.91
C ASP A 133 -13.73 -8.00 8.71
N SER A 134 -12.75 -8.33 9.55
CA SER A 134 -11.99 -7.34 10.32
C SER A 134 -11.21 -6.37 9.43
N ILE A 135 -10.56 -6.86 8.36
CA ILE A 135 -9.83 -6.03 7.39
C ILE A 135 -10.78 -5.02 6.73
N LEU A 136 -11.93 -5.48 6.24
CA LEU A 136 -12.92 -4.64 5.59
C LEU A 136 -13.53 -3.62 6.56
N GLN A 137 -13.84 -4.04 7.78
CA GLN A 137 -14.39 -3.15 8.82
C GLN A 137 -13.40 -2.05 9.23
N ASN A 138 -12.10 -2.37 9.25
CA ASN A 138 -11.04 -1.42 9.62
C ASN A 138 -10.45 -0.66 8.42
N ALA A 139 -10.97 -0.87 7.21
CA ALA A 139 -10.57 -0.10 6.05
C ALA A 139 -10.85 1.40 6.27
N PRO A 140 -9.98 2.30 5.82
CA PRO A 140 -10.15 3.73 6.06
C PRO A 140 -11.42 4.24 5.39
N ALA A 141 -12.26 4.91 6.16
CA ALA A 141 -13.48 5.58 5.68
C ALA A 141 -13.18 6.95 5.06
N GLN A 142 -12.03 7.52 5.34
CA GLN A 142 -11.59 8.82 4.83
C GLN A 142 -10.18 8.74 4.25
N ARG A 143 -9.92 9.62 3.29
CA ARG A 143 -8.60 9.75 2.68
C ARG A 143 -7.53 9.98 3.76
N ARG A 144 -6.42 9.25 3.63
CA ARG A 144 -5.25 9.37 4.51
C ARG A 144 -4.05 9.75 3.67
N THR A 145 -3.61 11.01 3.77
CA THR A 145 -2.42 11.50 3.06
C THR A 145 -1.38 12.05 4.04
N VAL A 146 -0.17 12.23 3.55
CA VAL A 146 0.89 12.89 4.33
C VAL A 146 0.45 14.28 4.78
N ALA A 147 -0.19 15.04 3.88
CA ALA A 147 -0.72 16.37 4.21
C ALA A 147 -1.77 16.33 5.32
N ASP A 148 -2.68 15.35 5.29
CA ASP A 148 -3.71 15.17 6.33
C ASP A 148 -3.07 14.81 7.67
N THR A 149 -2.03 13.97 7.65
CA THR A 149 -1.30 13.59 8.86
C THR A 149 -0.52 14.78 9.47
N ILE A 150 0.11 15.58 8.63
CA ILE A 150 0.82 16.78 9.06
C ILE A 150 -0.18 17.79 9.65
N LYS A 151 -1.29 18.06 8.96
CA LYS A 151 -2.35 18.92 9.49
C LYS A 151 -2.84 18.44 10.84
N HIS A 152 -3.13 17.15 10.97
CA HIS A 152 -3.59 16.59 12.24
C HIS A 152 -2.56 16.76 13.35
N LYS A 153 -1.27 16.53 13.08
CA LYS A 153 -0.19 16.72 14.07
C LYS A 153 0.03 18.18 14.43
N LEU A 154 -0.08 19.09 13.46
CA LEU A 154 0.06 20.53 13.71
C LEU A 154 -1.13 21.11 14.48
N LEU A 155 -2.32 20.57 14.27
CA LEU A 155 -3.54 20.99 14.96
C LEU A 155 -3.74 20.27 16.31
N TRP A 156 -3.00 19.17 16.54
CA TRP A 156 -3.10 18.44 17.79
C TRP A 156 -2.40 19.22 18.91
N ARG A 157 -3.19 19.89 19.74
CA ARG A 157 -2.72 20.45 21.02
C ARG A 157 -2.84 19.34 22.07
N PRO A 158 -1.74 18.96 22.74
CA PRO A 158 -1.85 18.04 23.88
C PRO A 158 -2.80 18.64 24.91
N LYS A 159 -3.75 17.84 25.36
CA LYS A 159 -4.59 18.24 26.51
C LYS A 159 -3.64 18.55 27.68
N PRO A 160 -3.84 19.66 28.41
CA PRO A 160 -3.08 19.93 29.61
C PRO A 160 -3.25 18.71 30.55
N LYS A 161 -2.13 18.20 31.06
CA LYS A 161 -2.19 17.22 32.14
C LYS A 161 -2.90 17.92 33.30
N ASN A 162 -4.12 17.46 33.62
CA ASN A 162 -4.74 17.84 34.87
C ASN A 162 -3.78 17.39 35.97
N GLU A 163 -3.17 18.33 36.64
CA GLU A 163 -2.53 18.11 37.91
C GLU A 163 -3.61 17.58 38.83
N ALA A 164 -3.58 16.28 39.10
CA ALA A 164 -4.38 15.70 40.15
C ALA A 164 -3.78 16.18 41.46
N GLY A 165 -4.54 17.03 42.15
CA GLY A 165 -4.32 17.38 43.55
C GLY A 165 -4.50 16.17 44.46
#